data_335e6d2f6c2be155dde6b04f14fcc71a
#
_entry.id   335e6d2f6c2be155dde6b04f14fcc71a
#
_cell.length_a   1.000
_cell.length_b   1.000
_cell.length_c   1.000
_cell.angle_alpha   90.00
_cell.angle_beta   90.00
_cell.angle_gamma   90.00
#
_symmetry.space_group_name_H-M   'P 1'
#
loop_
_entity.id
_entity.type
_entity.pdbx_description
1 polymer ?
#
loop_
_entity_poly.entity_id
_entity_poly.type
_entity_poly.pdbx_seq_one_letter_code
_entity_poly.pdbx_strand_id
1 'polypeptide(L)'
;MKKTFLLLILICGCTIYAQNDIRKSIKTFEKGFQNKSYQEMKDLLAPQFTVGVGDSSSSEFYLNGIFKAFPALDSIQVGKSVAIKNETFVLVDFCFNGKEKKPSQIVFNSENKILYVTFLDGLYKVDRHAQVKQVASIPFEIIENGIAIKIKLNKADREFLMLFDTGADGMALNPDSAYKAGVVVTKSKSASVVGGSQQVQYSADNTIYIGDQVLKNQGLVIFPKHGVYDGLFGANLLRNFITSVNFDTMTIDLYNFGNFTYWGKAKPLVFDYKSGLPVVKMNLTFEDKKTVEGSFTFDTGAGYDLIAYGPFNHKNNLEASLKTEYTSVNYSLGKQTKIVGGAIPNVAINGNNFPNITIALQEYDEANKNWAFADGSLGIDLIRRFNFTINLLDKTVYLEPNKSFKKASSIYLAGLILDFDENQNLLVKRIIDQENEDLKKVKVGAKVTQINDFEAKDLLNSENLKKLKETKESKDFIIEQGDQSMRISI
;
A
#
# COMPACT_ATOMS: atom_id res chain seq x y z
N MET A 1 27.37 10.36 -53.48
CA MET A 1 26.84 11.59 -52.88
C MET A 1 25.30 11.75 -52.93
N LYS A 2 24.54 11.23 -53.89
CA LYS A 2 23.06 11.36 -53.96
C LYS A 2 22.28 10.56 -52.91
N LYS A 3 22.78 9.43 -52.42
CA LYS A 3 22.07 8.59 -51.42
C LYS A 3 22.15 9.16 -49.99
N THR A 4 23.21 9.86 -49.63
CA THR A 4 23.36 10.47 -48.29
C THR A 4 22.49 11.71 -48.12
N PHE A 5 22.23 12.44 -49.20
CA PHE A 5 21.39 13.64 -49.18
C PHE A 5 19.89 13.27 -49.00
N LEU A 6 19.45 12.15 -49.60
CA LEU A 6 18.07 11.66 -49.47
C LEU A 6 17.75 11.22 -48.03
N LEU A 7 18.73 10.59 -47.33
CA LEU A 7 18.56 10.15 -45.95
C LEU A 7 18.46 11.35 -44.98
N LEU A 8 19.24 12.43 -45.20
CA LEU A 8 19.17 13.63 -44.39
C LEU A 8 17.82 14.38 -44.56
N ILE A 9 17.25 14.41 -45.77
CA ILE A 9 15.94 15.02 -46.04
C ILE A 9 14.82 14.21 -45.38
N LEU A 10 14.89 12.86 -45.36
CA LEU A 10 13.91 12.02 -44.65
C LEU A 10 13.96 12.23 -43.11
N ILE A 11 15.15 12.34 -42.53
CA ILE A 11 15.31 12.58 -41.08
C ILE A 11 14.80 13.99 -40.71
N CYS A 12 15.10 15.01 -41.51
CA CYS A 12 14.55 16.37 -41.31
C CYS A 12 13.05 16.43 -41.52
N GLY A 13 12.51 15.69 -42.49
CA GLY A 13 11.06 15.60 -42.73
C GLY A 13 10.29 15.00 -41.56
N CYS A 14 10.77 13.89 -40.99
CA CYS A 14 10.14 13.25 -39.85
C CYS A 14 10.15 14.13 -38.59
N THR A 15 11.21 14.89 -38.34
CA THR A 15 11.29 15.78 -37.20
C THR A 15 10.35 16.99 -37.33
N ILE A 16 10.12 17.53 -38.53
CA ILE A 16 9.19 18.62 -38.77
C ILE A 16 7.74 18.17 -38.63
N TYR A 17 7.37 16.98 -39.12
CA TYR A 17 6.02 16.42 -38.94
C TYR A 17 5.70 16.14 -37.46
N ALA A 18 6.59 15.52 -36.75
CA ALA A 18 6.41 15.25 -35.31
C ALA A 18 6.28 16.54 -34.48
N GLN A 19 7.02 17.58 -34.80
CA GLN A 19 6.87 18.90 -34.15
C GLN A 19 5.53 19.58 -34.43
N ASN A 20 4.99 19.44 -35.62
CA ASN A 20 3.67 20.01 -35.97
C ASN A 20 2.53 19.29 -35.20
N ASP A 21 2.61 17.95 -35.05
CA ASP A 21 1.63 17.18 -34.30
C ASP A 21 1.66 17.52 -32.81
N ILE A 22 2.85 17.67 -32.21
CA ILE A 22 3.02 18.09 -30.82
C ILE A 22 2.43 19.50 -30.59
N ARG A 23 2.68 20.44 -31.46
CA ARG A 23 2.11 21.80 -31.37
C ARG A 23 0.58 21.79 -31.46
N LYS A 24 0.02 20.95 -32.32
CA LYS A 24 -1.43 20.74 -32.42
C LYS A 24 -2.01 20.14 -31.15
N SER A 25 -1.31 19.14 -30.57
CA SER A 25 -1.69 18.53 -29.29
C SER A 25 -1.69 19.56 -28.16
N ILE A 26 -0.66 20.41 -28.06
CA ILE A 26 -0.61 21.50 -27.06
C ILE A 26 -1.76 22.48 -27.25
N LYS A 27 -2.09 22.86 -28.49
CA LYS A 27 -3.24 23.76 -28.78
C LYS A 27 -4.57 23.13 -28.34
N THR A 28 -4.76 21.83 -28.56
CA THR A 28 -5.96 21.12 -28.13
C THR A 28 -6.00 21.00 -26.60
N PHE A 29 -4.86 20.75 -25.97
CA PHE A 29 -4.74 20.75 -24.51
C PHE A 29 -5.05 22.13 -23.92
N GLU A 30 -4.51 23.20 -24.50
CA GLU A 30 -4.81 24.61 -24.15
C GLU A 30 -6.33 24.87 -24.17
N LYS A 31 -6.98 24.50 -25.27
CA LYS A 31 -8.43 24.68 -25.43
C LYS A 31 -9.22 23.90 -24.36
N GLY A 32 -8.88 22.63 -24.12
CA GLY A 32 -9.54 21.83 -23.07
C GLY A 32 -9.33 22.43 -21.68
N PHE A 33 -8.13 22.99 -21.40
CA PHE A 33 -7.85 23.67 -20.14
C PHE A 33 -8.64 24.99 -20.00
N GLN A 34 -8.73 25.80 -21.08
CA GLN A 34 -9.54 27.00 -21.11
C GLN A 34 -11.03 26.74 -20.90
N ASN A 35 -11.55 25.68 -21.54
CA ASN A 35 -12.94 25.27 -21.42
C ASN A 35 -13.22 24.48 -20.14
N LYS A 36 -12.18 24.20 -19.30
CA LYS A 36 -12.27 23.37 -18.11
C LYS A 36 -12.89 21.99 -18.39
N SER A 37 -12.54 21.41 -19.52
CA SER A 37 -13.12 20.18 -20.07
C SER A 37 -12.07 19.06 -20.22
N TYR A 38 -12.13 18.07 -19.35
CA TYR A 38 -11.34 16.85 -19.49
C TYR A 38 -11.63 16.11 -20.80
N GLN A 39 -12.90 16.10 -21.22
CA GLN A 39 -13.32 15.37 -22.43
C GLN A 39 -12.67 15.90 -23.72
N GLU A 40 -12.34 17.21 -23.78
CA GLU A 40 -11.67 17.81 -24.93
C GLU A 40 -10.18 17.44 -25.04
N MET A 41 -9.57 16.96 -23.94
CA MET A 41 -8.14 16.66 -23.90
C MET A 41 -7.81 15.18 -23.63
N LYS A 42 -8.78 14.35 -23.21
CA LYS A 42 -8.54 12.96 -22.81
C LYS A 42 -7.79 12.14 -23.86
N ASP A 43 -8.10 12.34 -25.13
CA ASP A 43 -7.49 11.59 -26.23
C ASP A 43 -6.04 12.03 -26.53
N LEU A 44 -5.57 13.12 -25.93
CA LEU A 44 -4.18 13.56 -25.98
C LEU A 44 -3.34 12.90 -24.89
N LEU A 45 -3.97 12.41 -23.85
CA LEU A 45 -3.29 11.84 -22.68
C LEU A 45 -2.84 10.41 -22.97
N ALA A 46 -1.63 10.06 -22.58
CA ALA A 46 -1.16 8.70 -22.64
C ALA A 46 -1.95 7.82 -21.65
N PRO A 47 -2.08 6.50 -21.89
CA PRO A 47 -2.71 5.60 -20.93
C PRO A 47 -2.10 5.66 -19.52
N GLN A 48 -0.81 6.00 -19.42
CA GLN A 48 -0.05 6.17 -18.17
C GLN A 48 0.04 7.63 -17.71
N PHE A 49 -0.73 8.56 -18.29
CA PHE A 49 -0.76 9.96 -17.85
C PHE A 49 -1.09 10.07 -16.38
N THR A 50 -0.33 10.88 -15.66
CA THR A 50 -0.54 11.11 -14.23
C THR A 50 -0.42 12.59 -13.88
N VAL A 51 -1.08 12.99 -12.79
CA VAL A 51 -0.87 14.24 -12.09
C VAL A 51 -0.32 13.91 -10.71
N GLY A 52 0.86 14.38 -10.41
CA GLY A 52 1.58 13.99 -9.20
C GLY A 52 1.85 12.48 -9.18
N VAL A 53 1.57 11.84 -8.06
CA VAL A 53 1.72 10.39 -7.88
C VAL A 53 0.38 9.62 -8.06
N GLY A 54 -0.64 10.28 -8.56
CA GLY A 54 -1.95 9.66 -8.82
C GLY A 54 -1.87 8.51 -9.83
N ASP A 55 -2.90 7.68 -9.87
CA ASP A 55 -3.05 6.72 -10.94
C ASP A 55 -3.70 7.37 -12.19
N SER A 56 -3.51 6.75 -13.34
CA SER A 56 -4.04 7.28 -14.61
C SER A 56 -5.57 7.29 -14.65
N SER A 57 -6.25 6.40 -13.90
CA SER A 57 -7.71 6.36 -13.82
C SER A 57 -8.28 7.54 -13.04
N SER A 58 -7.48 8.17 -12.19
CA SER A 58 -7.84 9.34 -11.39
C SER A 58 -7.56 10.67 -12.10
N SER A 59 -7.03 10.66 -13.32
CA SER A 59 -6.60 11.88 -14.05
C SER A 59 -7.73 12.88 -14.24
N GLU A 60 -8.95 12.41 -14.56
CA GLU A 60 -10.13 13.27 -14.68
C GLU A 60 -10.46 13.96 -13.36
N PHE A 61 -10.41 13.25 -12.26
CA PHE A 61 -10.66 13.80 -10.91
C PHE A 61 -9.66 14.90 -10.57
N TYR A 62 -8.37 14.67 -10.79
CA TYR A 62 -7.31 15.65 -10.52
C TYR A 62 -7.44 16.88 -11.41
N LEU A 63 -7.63 16.70 -12.72
CA LEU A 63 -7.77 17.81 -13.66
C LEU A 63 -9.02 18.65 -13.37
N ASN A 64 -10.16 18.03 -13.08
CA ASN A 64 -11.38 18.74 -12.69
C ASN A 64 -11.20 19.53 -11.36
N GLY A 65 -10.42 19.01 -10.42
CA GLY A 65 -10.04 19.71 -9.19
C GLY A 65 -9.20 20.97 -9.51
N ILE A 66 -8.21 20.82 -10.38
CA ILE A 66 -7.35 21.92 -10.84
C ILE A 66 -8.15 22.98 -11.58
N PHE A 67 -9.04 22.61 -12.49
CA PHE A 67 -9.92 23.54 -13.21
C PHE A 67 -10.81 24.38 -12.29
N LYS A 68 -11.23 23.83 -11.16
CA LYS A 68 -11.99 24.57 -10.14
C LYS A 68 -11.14 25.54 -9.34
N ALA A 69 -9.89 25.15 -9.06
CA ALA A 69 -8.99 25.92 -8.22
C ALA A 69 -8.27 27.07 -8.96
N PHE A 70 -8.08 26.92 -10.27
CA PHE A 70 -7.33 27.90 -11.07
C PHE A 70 -8.25 28.86 -11.84
N PRO A 71 -7.79 30.12 -12.07
CA PRO A 71 -8.46 31.05 -12.97
C PRO A 71 -8.47 30.49 -14.40
N ALA A 72 -9.20 31.17 -15.29
CA ALA A 72 -9.20 30.83 -16.70
C ALA A 72 -7.78 30.98 -17.29
N LEU A 73 -7.37 29.99 -18.07
CA LEU A 73 -6.12 30.02 -18.80
C LEU A 73 -6.27 30.96 -20.01
N ASP A 74 -5.35 31.91 -20.15
CA ASP A 74 -5.33 32.79 -21.33
C ASP A 74 -4.70 32.07 -22.53
N SER A 75 -3.50 31.49 -22.34
CA SER A 75 -2.78 30.79 -23.40
C SER A 75 -1.66 29.88 -22.83
N ILE A 76 -1.17 28.98 -23.69
CA ILE A 76 0.07 28.22 -23.45
C ILE A 76 1.10 28.72 -24.49
N GLN A 77 2.13 29.43 -24.03
CA GLN A 77 3.24 29.87 -24.90
C GLN A 77 4.23 28.69 -25.03
N VAL A 78 4.48 28.29 -26.28
CA VAL A 78 5.35 27.14 -26.60
C VAL A 78 6.77 27.59 -26.85
N GLY A 79 7.71 27.09 -26.09
CA GLY A 79 9.13 27.33 -26.22
C GLY A 79 9.88 26.25 -27.00
N LYS A 80 11.11 25.94 -26.56
CA LYS A 80 11.96 24.91 -27.18
C LYS A 80 11.49 23.50 -26.81
N SER A 81 11.74 22.56 -27.72
CA SER A 81 11.55 21.12 -27.46
C SER A 81 12.88 20.36 -27.56
N VAL A 82 13.02 19.31 -26.73
CA VAL A 82 14.18 18.41 -26.72
C VAL A 82 13.66 16.98 -26.63
N ALA A 83 14.11 16.12 -27.52
CA ALA A 83 13.85 14.69 -27.47
C ALA A 83 14.95 13.97 -26.70
N ILE A 84 14.60 13.15 -25.72
CA ILE A 84 15.51 12.33 -24.92
C ILE A 84 14.94 10.92 -24.88
N LYS A 85 15.65 9.96 -25.45
CA LYS A 85 15.18 8.56 -25.63
C LYS A 85 13.82 8.53 -26.34
N ASN A 86 12.79 8.04 -25.69
CA ASN A 86 11.42 7.90 -26.23
C ASN A 86 10.48 9.00 -25.78
N GLU A 87 11.00 10.08 -25.19
CA GLU A 87 10.20 11.19 -24.66
C GLU A 87 10.60 12.50 -25.33
N THR A 88 9.62 13.38 -25.54
CA THR A 88 9.81 14.74 -26.01
C THR A 88 9.38 15.73 -24.95
N PHE A 89 10.32 16.50 -24.46
CA PHE A 89 10.13 17.57 -23.47
C PHE A 89 9.91 18.89 -24.18
N VAL A 90 8.77 19.54 -23.96
CA VAL A 90 8.45 20.83 -24.53
C VAL A 90 8.33 21.86 -23.42
N LEU A 91 9.20 22.86 -23.44
CA LEU A 91 9.10 24.01 -22.54
C LEU A 91 7.88 24.84 -22.89
N VAL A 92 7.08 25.20 -21.90
CA VAL A 92 5.88 26.00 -22.06
C VAL A 92 5.70 26.96 -20.89
N ASP A 93 5.02 28.10 -21.15
CA ASP A 93 4.49 28.96 -20.10
C ASP A 93 2.97 28.93 -20.11
N PHE A 94 2.36 28.54 -18.99
CA PHE A 94 0.92 28.73 -18.78
C PHE A 94 0.66 30.18 -18.37
N CYS A 95 -0.10 30.90 -19.16
CA CYS A 95 -0.40 32.31 -18.93
C CYS A 95 -1.82 32.48 -18.38
N PHE A 96 -1.94 33.21 -17.26
CA PHE A 96 -3.19 33.46 -16.55
C PHE A 96 -3.35 34.95 -16.29
N ASN A 97 -4.59 35.49 -16.35
CA ASN A 97 -4.94 36.86 -15.97
C ASN A 97 -4.09 37.95 -16.68
N GLY A 98 -3.66 37.68 -17.92
CA GLY A 98 -2.89 38.60 -18.74
C GLY A 98 -1.44 38.88 -18.31
N LYS A 99 -1.01 38.44 -17.11
CA LYS A 99 0.31 38.76 -16.54
C LYS A 99 1.02 37.59 -15.85
N GLU A 100 0.29 36.68 -15.26
CA GLU A 100 0.88 35.58 -14.49
C GLU A 100 1.34 34.47 -15.43
N LYS A 101 2.65 34.16 -15.39
CA LYS A 101 3.24 33.05 -16.13
C LYS A 101 3.68 31.92 -15.18
N LYS A 102 3.29 30.72 -15.47
CA LYS A 102 3.74 29.52 -14.80
C LYS A 102 4.60 28.68 -15.74
N PRO A 103 5.94 28.76 -15.63
CA PRO A 103 6.82 27.93 -16.44
C PRO A 103 6.58 26.45 -16.18
N SER A 104 6.61 25.66 -17.24
CA SER A 104 6.32 24.24 -17.19
C SER A 104 7.01 23.48 -18.32
N GLN A 105 6.91 22.16 -18.25
CA GLN A 105 7.18 21.25 -19.35
C GLN A 105 5.96 20.39 -19.59
N ILE A 106 5.62 20.19 -20.86
CA ILE A 106 4.70 19.13 -21.27
C ILE A 106 5.55 18.03 -21.88
N VAL A 107 5.43 16.81 -21.33
CA VAL A 107 6.25 15.68 -21.75
C VAL A 107 5.38 14.69 -22.51
N PHE A 108 5.84 14.32 -23.69
CA PHE A 108 5.17 13.45 -24.64
C PHE A 108 5.92 12.11 -24.77
N ASN A 109 5.19 11.03 -24.96
CA ASN A 109 5.76 9.75 -25.36
C ASN A 109 6.05 9.68 -26.87
N SER A 110 6.56 8.55 -27.36
CA SER A 110 6.85 8.32 -28.77
C SER A 110 5.61 8.35 -29.71
N GLU A 111 4.40 8.27 -29.14
CA GLU A 111 3.13 8.35 -29.87
C GLU A 111 2.55 9.78 -29.84
N ASN A 112 3.31 10.77 -29.39
CA ASN A 112 2.87 12.16 -29.20
C ASN A 112 1.69 12.31 -28.22
N LYS A 113 1.56 11.39 -27.24
CA LYS A 113 0.61 11.49 -26.13
C LYS A 113 1.29 12.09 -24.90
N ILE A 114 0.57 12.92 -24.15
CA ILE A 114 1.07 13.58 -22.96
C ILE A 114 1.23 12.58 -21.83
N LEU A 115 2.43 12.46 -21.28
CA LEU A 115 2.77 11.63 -20.13
C LEU A 115 2.51 12.35 -18.80
N TYR A 116 2.93 13.60 -18.71
CA TYR A 116 2.73 14.47 -17.54
C TYR A 116 3.02 15.94 -17.90
N VAL A 117 2.62 16.83 -16.97
CA VAL A 117 2.85 18.27 -17.08
C VAL A 117 3.44 18.76 -15.75
N THR A 118 4.67 19.31 -15.77
CA THR A 118 5.39 19.62 -14.53
C THR A 118 4.72 20.68 -13.67
N PHE A 119 4.00 21.64 -14.27
CA PHE A 119 3.18 22.58 -13.51
C PHE A 119 2.10 21.86 -12.68
N LEU A 120 1.41 20.87 -13.27
CA LEU A 120 0.37 20.10 -12.58
C LEU A 120 0.98 19.22 -11.48
N ASP A 121 2.12 18.59 -11.74
CA ASP A 121 2.86 17.82 -10.73
C ASP A 121 3.27 18.70 -9.54
N GLY A 122 3.75 19.92 -9.80
CA GLY A 122 4.16 20.88 -8.77
C GLY A 122 3.05 21.27 -7.80
N LEU A 123 1.77 21.25 -8.23
CA LEU A 123 0.62 21.48 -7.36
C LEU A 123 0.48 20.39 -6.27
N TYR A 124 1.00 19.21 -6.54
CA TYR A 124 1.05 18.06 -5.62
C TYR A 124 2.46 17.83 -5.03
N LYS A 125 3.33 18.87 -5.09
CA LYS A 125 4.70 18.84 -4.55
C LYS A 125 5.59 17.76 -5.19
N VAL A 126 5.31 17.39 -6.43
CA VAL A 126 6.12 16.44 -7.19
C VAL A 126 7.01 17.22 -8.16
N ASP A 127 8.32 17.05 -8.04
CA ASP A 127 9.32 17.46 -9.02
C ASP A 127 10.07 16.22 -9.48
N ARG A 128 9.73 15.71 -10.67
CA ARG A 128 10.31 14.46 -11.23
C ARG A 128 11.80 14.55 -11.49
N HIS A 129 12.36 15.76 -11.59
CA HIS A 129 13.77 16.01 -11.91
C HIS A 129 14.60 16.44 -10.71
N ALA A 130 13.98 16.66 -9.56
CA ALA A 130 14.70 17.02 -8.34
C ALA A 130 15.70 15.93 -7.94
N GLN A 131 16.80 16.34 -7.31
CA GLN A 131 17.65 15.41 -6.61
C GLN A 131 16.90 14.84 -5.40
N VAL A 132 16.84 13.52 -5.30
CA VAL A 132 16.25 12.85 -4.16
C VAL A 132 17.12 13.01 -2.92
N LYS A 133 16.51 13.45 -1.82
CA LYS A 133 17.17 13.67 -0.52
C LYS A 133 16.27 13.17 0.59
N GLN A 134 16.86 12.64 1.63
CA GLN A 134 16.14 12.34 2.87
C GLN A 134 15.70 13.65 3.52
N VAL A 135 14.40 13.72 3.85
CA VAL A 135 13.76 14.92 4.43
C VAL A 135 13.30 14.69 5.86
N ALA A 136 13.16 13.43 6.29
CA ALA A 136 12.90 13.06 7.67
C ALA A 136 13.28 11.61 7.93
N SER A 137 13.48 11.26 9.21
CA SER A 137 13.58 9.90 9.73
C SER A 137 12.71 9.82 10.98
N ILE A 138 11.82 8.83 11.02
CA ILE A 138 10.78 8.70 12.02
C ILE A 138 10.97 7.35 12.71
N PRO A 139 11.20 7.31 14.02
CA PRO A 139 11.23 6.06 14.77
C PRO A 139 9.83 5.45 14.81
N PHE A 140 9.74 4.12 14.78
CA PHE A 140 8.51 3.40 15.02
C PHE A 140 8.69 2.27 16.03
N GLU A 141 7.59 1.79 16.55
CA GLU A 141 7.52 0.63 17.44
C GLU A 141 6.61 -0.44 16.82
N ILE A 142 6.79 -1.71 17.18
CA ILE A 142 5.82 -2.74 16.84
C ILE A 142 4.88 -2.91 18.03
N ILE A 143 3.62 -2.55 17.84
CA ILE A 143 2.55 -2.67 18.83
C ILE A 143 1.42 -3.49 18.21
N GLU A 144 0.91 -4.50 18.92
CA GLU A 144 -0.13 -5.41 18.38
C GLU A 144 0.16 -5.88 16.95
N ASN A 145 1.43 -6.19 16.68
CA ASN A 145 1.93 -6.62 15.36
C ASN A 145 1.90 -5.56 14.24
N GLY A 146 1.53 -4.32 14.52
CA GLY A 146 1.50 -3.22 13.56
C GLY A 146 2.66 -2.24 13.76
N ILE A 147 2.97 -1.47 12.71
CA ILE A 147 3.95 -0.37 12.74
C ILE A 147 3.29 0.83 13.42
N ALA A 148 3.70 1.12 14.64
CA ALA A 148 3.18 2.24 15.44
C ALA A 148 4.07 3.48 15.29
N ILE A 149 3.51 4.59 14.82
CA ILE A 149 4.18 5.87 14.69
C ILE A 149 3.47 6.95 15.52
N LYS A 150 4.22 7.97 15.95
CA LYS A 150 3.68 9.12 16.67
C LYS A 150 3.61 10.33 15.74
N ILE A 151 2.46 10.99 15.71
CA ILE A 151 2.25 12.24 14.97
C ILE A 151 1.63 13.30 15.87
N LYS A 152 1.79 14.59 15.50
CA LYS A 152 0.94 15.66 16.02
C LYS A 152 -0.10 16.05 14.97
N LEU A 153 -1.28 16.47 15.43
CA LEU A 153 -2.39 16.79 14.56
C LEU A 153 -3.03 18.11 14.96
N ASN A 154 -3.22 18.98 13.97
CA ASN A 154 -3.77 20.31 14.13
C ASN A 154 -3.00 21.14 15.21
N LYS A 155 -3.69 21.63 16.23
CA LYS A 155 -3.11 22.40 17.34
C LYS A 155 -3.11 21.63 18.67
N ALA A 156 -3.27 20.30 18.62
CA ALA A 156 -3.31 19.50 19.85
C ALA A 156 -1.93 19.44 20.52
N ASP A 157 -1.93 19.58 21.85
CA ASP A 157 -0.72 19.52 22.71
C ASP A 157 -0.32 18.08 23.06
N ARG A 158 -0.66 17.12 22.21
CA ARG A 158 -0.29 15.72 22.41
C ARG A 158 0.13 15.06 21.10
N GLU A 159 0.84 13.98 21.24
CA GLU A 159 1.06 13.04 20.14
C GLU A 159 -0.08 12.02 20.06
N PHE A 160 -0.34 11.55 18.85
CA PHE A 160 -1.31 10.51 18.54
C PHE A 160 -0.54 9.28 18.06
N LEU A 161 -0.87 8.14 18.66
CA LEU A 161 -0.30 6.84 18.27
C LEU A 161 -1.09 6.29 17.08
N MET A 162 -0.44 6.22 15.91
CA MET A 162 -1.06 5.83 14.66
C MET A 162 -0.51 4.51 14.16
N LEU A 163 -1.38 3.64 13.66
CA LEU A 163 -0.97 2.50 12.86
C LEU A 163 -0.56 2.98 11.47
N PHE A 164 0.67 2.74 11.03
CA PHE A 164 1.08 2.97 9.65
C PHE A 164 0.55 1.85 8.77
N ASP A 165 -0.41 2.18 7.92
CA ASP A 165 -1.25 1.26 7.18
C ASP A 165 -1.22 1.58 5.68
N THR A 166 -0.39 0.85 4.91
CA THR A 166 -0.30 1.04 3.46
C THR A 166 -1.50 0.47 2.70
N GLY A 167 -2.38 -0.29 3.36
CA GLY A 167 -3.65 -0.78 2.85
C GLY A 167 -4.82 0.19 3.04
N ALA A 168 -4.59 1.36 3.66
CA ALA A 168 -5.58 2.42 3.80
C ALA A 168 -5.31 3.59 2.85
N ASP A 169 -6.34 3.99 2.08
CA ASP A 169 -6.27 5.11 1.11
C ASP A 169 -6.20 6.50 1.78
N GLY A 170 -6.08 6.58 3.08
CA GLY A 170 -6.04 7.84 3.78
C GLY A 170 -5.82 7.67 5.27
N MET A 171 -6.13 8.71 6.01
CA MET A 171 -6.01 8.74 7.46
C MET A 171 -7.38 8.54 8.10
N ALA A 172 -7.42 7.81 9.21
CA ALA A 172 -8.60 7.67 10.04
C ALA A 172 -8.25 7.92 11.52
N LEU A 173 -9.20 8.44 12.28
CA LEU A 173 -9.13 8.58 13.73
C LEU A 173 -10.33 7.95 14.40
N ASN A 174 -10.16 7.51 15.65
CA ASN A 174 -11.31 7.21 16.50
C ASN A 174 -11.97 8.52 16.96
N PRO A 175 -13.24 8.50 17.39
CA PRO A 175 -14.00 9.70 17.75
C PRO A 175 -13.33 10.52 18.88
N ASP A 176 -12.80 9.86 19.92
CA ASP A 176 -12.16 10.53 21.04
C ASP A 176 -10.89 11.27 20.62
N SER A 177 -10.09 10.65 19.76
CA SER A 177 -8.87 11.24 19.23
C SER A 177 -9.17 12.37 18.25
N ALA A 178 -10.22 12.23 17.43
CA ALA A 178 -10.68 13.29 16.54
C ALA A 178 -11.15 14.53 17.35
N TYR A 179 -11.89 14.33 18.43
CA TYR A 179 -12.30 15.41 19.32
C TYR A 179 -11.07 16.10 19.97
N LYS A 180 -10.14 15.33 20.52
CA LYS A 180 -8.90 15.86 21.14
C LYS A 180 -8.00 16.58 20.15
N ALA A 181 -8.03 16.19 18.88
CA ALA A 181 -7.28 16.85 17.80
C ALA A 181 -7.98 18.09 17.24
N GLY A 182 -9.18 18.46 17.73
CA GLY A 182 -9.95 19.58 17.22
C GLY A 182 -10.39 19.39 15.77
N VAL A 183 -10.69 18.16 15.38
CA VAL A 183 -11.12 17.82 14.02
C VAL A 183 -12.54 18.33 13.78
N VAL A 184 -12.72 19.09 12.70
CA VAL A 184 -14.03 19.62 12.27
C VAL A 184 -14.60 18.74 11.18
N VAL A 185 -15.74 18.10 11.44
CA VAL A 185 -16.48 17.30 10.45
C VAL A 185 -17.07 18.21 9.38
N THR A 186 -16.78 17.96 8.12
CA THR A 186 -17.26 18.76 6.99
C THR A 186 -18.40 18.09 6.21
N LYS A 187 -18.44 16.75 6.18
CA LYS A 187 -19.48 15.95 5.51
C LYS A 187 -19.45 14.49 5.95
N SER A 188 -20.49 13.74 5.56
CA SER A 188 -20.47 12.28 5.58
C SER A 188 -20.13 11.74 4.20
N LYS A 189 -19.46 10.58 4.14
CA LYS A 189 -19.18 9.87 2.88
C LYS A 189 -19.21 8.36 3.11
N SER A 190 -19.34 7.59 2.02
CA SER A 190 -19.11 6.15 2.05
C SER A 190 -17.59 5.89 1.97
N ALA A 191 -17.11 5.00 2.82
CA ALA A 191 -15.75 4.46 2.76
C ALA A 191 -15.81 2.96 2.43
N SER A 192 -14.96 2.51 1.52
CA SER A 192 -14.80 1.08 1.24
C SER A 192 -13.98 0.44 2.35
N VAL A 193 -14.42 -0.73 2.80
CA VAL A 193 -13.74 -1.56 3.80
C VAL A 193 -13.71 -3.00 3.29
N VAL A 194 -12.86 -3.84 3.86
CA VAL A 194 -12.83 -5.26 3.47
C VAL A 194 -14.22 -5.89 3.68
N GLY A 195 -14.79 -6.42 2.59
CA GLY A 195 -16.12 -7.02 2.59
C GLY A 195 -17.29 -6.05 2.36
N GLY A 196 -17.03 -4.79 1.95
CA GLY A 196 -18.12 -3.87 1.55
C GLY A 196 -17.85 -2.39 1.76
N SER A 197 -18.84 -1.63 2.24
CA SER A 197 -18.71 -0.20 2.49
C SER A 197 -19.39 0.21 3.81
N GLN A 198 -18.97 1.35 4.35
CA GLN A 198 -19.50 1.91 5.58
C GLN A 198 -19.63 3.44 5.47
N GLN A 199 -20.68 4.01 6.07
CA GLN A 199 -20.83 5.46 6.17
C GLN A 199 -19.92 5.99 7.28
N VAL A 200 -19.14 7.03 6.96
CA VAL A 200 -18.18 7.64 7.86
C VAL A 200 -18.28 9.15 7.82
N GLN A 201 -17.89 9.80 8.91
CA GLN A 201 -17.71 11.24 8.95
C GLN A 201 -16.34 11.59 8.31
N TYR A 202 -16.30 12.68 7.56
CA TYR A 202 -15.11 13.17 6.87
C TYR A 202 -14.78 14.60 7.31
N SER A 203 -13.50 14.85 7.53
CA SER A 203 -12.92 16.16 7.77
C SER A 203 -11.92 16.50 6.68
N ALA A 204 -11.95 17.73 6.20
CA ALA A 204 -10.91 18.30 5.35
C ALA A 204 -9.98 19.21 6.16
N ASP A 205 -8.92 19.71 5.51
CA ASP A 205 -8.07 20.83 5.98
C ASP A 205 -7.36 20.59 7.33
N ASN A 206 -7.04 19.34 7.64
CA ASN A 206 -6.23 19.02 8.80
C ASN A 206 -4.73 19.22 8.51
N THR A 207 -3.96 19.58 9.53
CA THR A 207 -2.50 19.71 9.45
C THR A 207 -1.86 18.60 10.28
N ILE A 208 -1.00 17.80 9.65
CA ILE A 208 -0.25 16.71 10.28
C ILE A 208 1.21 17.15 10.41
N TYR A 209 1.79 16.90 11.59
CA TYR A 209 3.21 17.07 11.85
C TYR A 209 3.82 15.71 12.12
N ILE A 210 4.81 15.31 11.30
CA ILE A 210 5.49 14.02 11.38
C ILE A 210 7.00 14.22 11.18
N GLY A 211 7.80 13.92 12.22
CA GLY A 211 9.18 14.41 12.25
C GLY A 211 9.21 15.92 12.01
N ASP A 212 10.10 16.39 11.15
CA ASP A 212 10.22 17.80 10.77
C ASP A 212 9.28 18.19 9.61
N GLN A 213 8.40 17.29 9.16
CA GLN A 213 7.52 17.53 8.03
C GLN A 213 6.14 18.02 8.46
N VAL A 214 5.58 18.93 7.65
CA VAL A 214 4.24 19.49 7.84
C VAL A 214 3.38 19.22 6.61
N LEU A 215 2.36 18.40 6.79
CA LEU A 215 1.38 18.07 5.74
C LEU A 215 0.11 18.87 6.02
N LYS A 216 -0.14 19.90 5.21
CA LYS A 216 -1.36 20.73 5.30
C LYS A 216 -2.47 20.16 4.39
N ASN A 217 -3.71 20.57 4.67
CA ASN A 217 -4.90 20.26 3.87
C ASN A 217 -5.13 18.73 3.73
N GLN A 218 -4.92 18.01 4.83
CA GLN A 218 -5.09 16.56 4.86
C GLN A 218 -6.52 16.18 5.20
N GLY A 219 -7.13 15.36 4.32
CA GLY A 219 -8.41 14.74 4.61
C GLY A 219 -8.26 13.56 5.54
N LEU A 220 -9.23 13.39 6.46
CA LEU A 220 -9.33 12.20 7.30
C LEU A 220 -10.78 11.76 7.50
N VAL A 221 -10.96 10.54 7.90
CA VAL A 221 -12.26 9.96 8.27
C VAL A 221 -12.28 9.61 9.75
N ILE A 222 -13.49 9.54 10.32
CA ILE A 222 -13.69 9.14 11.71
C ILE A 222 -14.35 7.76 11.69
N PHE A 223 -13.66 6.76 12.27
CA PHE A 223 -14.12 5.39 12.44
C PHE A 223 -14.29 5.06 13.94
N PRO A 224 -15.13 4.08 14.30
CA PRO A 224 -15.17 3.56 15.66
C PRO A 224 -13.76 3.15 16.14
N LYS A 225 -13.52 3.27 17.46
CA LYS A 225 -12.25 2.87 18.06
C LYS A 225 -11.96 1.39 17.80
N HIS A 226 -10.72 1.09 17.41
CA HIS A 226 -10.25 -0.27 17.23
C HIS A 226 -8.82 -0.41 17.75
N GLY A 227 -8.59 -1.39 18.64
CA GLY A 227 -7.29 -1.63 19.24
C GLY A 227 -6.76 -0.48 20.12
N VAL A 228 -5.45 -0.41 20.27
CA VAL A 228 -4.72 0.55 21.11
C VAL A 228 -4.43 1.87 20.42
N TYR A 229 -4.60 1.94 19.11
CA TYR A 229 -4.26 3.10 18.31
C TYR A 229 -5.29 4.24 18.42
N ASP A 230 -4.82 5.47 18.34
CA ASP A 230 -5.66 6.66 18.14
C ASP A 230 -6.32 6.66 16.76
N GLY A 231 -5.68 6.01 15.79
CA GLY A 231 -6.15 5.90 14.43
C GLY A 231 -5.16 5.17 13.52
N LEU A 232 -5.37 5.30 12.22
CA LEU A 232 -4.44 4.78 11.20
C LEU A 232 -3.96 5.91 10.28
N PHE A 233 -2.73 5.77 9.80
CA PHE A 233 -2.06 6.70 8.91
C PHE A 233 -1.64 5.96 7.65
N GLY A 234 -2.42 6.13 6.60
CA GLY A 234 -2.30 5.35 5.36
C GLY A 234 -1.51 6.05 4.26
N ALA A 235 -2.05 5.98 3.05
CA ALA A 235 -1.40 6.45 1.84
C ALA A 235 -1.08 7.96 1.81
N ASN A 236 -1.55 8.76 2.78
CA ASN A 236 -1.12 10.15 2.93
C ASN A 236 0.40 10.29 2.95
N LEU A 237 1.10 9.37 3.65
CA LEU A 237 2.56 9.41 3.72
C LEU A 237 3.17 9.10 2.35
N LEU A 238 2.72 8.02 1.73
CA LEU A 238 3.21 7.56 0.43
C LEU A 238 2.97 8.58 -0.70
N ARG A 239 1.89 9.37 -0.62
CA ARG A 239 1.57 10.42 -1.62
C ARG A 239 2.44 11.66 -1.50
N ASN A 240 3.12 11.84 -0.38
CA ASN A 240 3.97 13.00 -0.15
C ASN A 240 5.45 12.68 -0.22
N PHE A 241 5.84 11.40 -0.07
CA PHE A 241 7.24 10.99 0.03
C PHE A 241 7.49 9.62 -0.59
N ILE A 242 8.70 9.43 -1.13
CA ILE A 242 9.27 8.09 -1.24
C ILE A 242 9.51 7.62 0.19
N THR A 243 8.93 6.48 0.56
CA THR A 243 8.90 6.00 1.94
C THR A 243 9.70 4.71 2.07
N SER A 244 10.73 4.72 2.90
CA SER A 244 11.57 3.56 3.20
C SER A 244 11.36 3.11 4.64
N VAL A 245 10.95 1.88 4.85
CA VAL A 245 10.74 1.28 6.17
C VAL A 245 11.84 0.27 6.45
N ASN A 246 12.55 0.48 7.54
CA ASN A 246 13.66 -0.37 7.96
C ASN A 246 13.33 -1.03 9.31
N PHE A 247 13.00 -2.31 9.30
CA PHE A 247 12.70 -3.07 10.52
C PHE A 247 13.95 -3.44 11.33
N ASP A 248 15.15 -3.39 10.75
CA ASP A 248 16.39 -3.66 11.48
C ASP A 248 16.79 -2.49 12.39
N THR A 249 16.48 -1.26 11.96
CA THR A 249 16.74 -0.02 12.70
C THR A 249 15.48 0.59 13.32
N MET A 250 14.30 0.04 13.02
CA MET A 250 13.00 0.53 13.48
C MET A 250 12.75 2.00 13.08
N THR A 251 13.03 2.35 11.82
CA THR A 251 12.88 3.70 11.26
C THR A 251 12.09 3.72 9.96
N ILE A 252 11.33 4.79 9.76
CA ILE A 252 10.74 5.17 8.48
C ILE A 252 11.48 6.40 7.98
N ASP A 253 12.22 6.25 6.89
CA ASP A 253 12.93 7.33 6.23
C ASP A 253 12.09 7.88 5.07
N LEU A 254 11.92 9.19 5.03
CA LEU A 254 11.14 9.91 4.04
C LEU A 254 12.06 10.67 3.10
N TYR A 255 11.79 10.58 1.80
CA TYR A 255 12.54 11.28 0.77
C TYR A 255 11.58 12.08 -0.13
N ASN A 256 12.03 13.24 -0.63
CA ASN A 256 11.26 13.95 -1.66
C ASN A 256 11.18 13.13 -2.95
N PHE A 257 10.14 13.37 -3.75
CA PHE A 257 10.08 12.83 -5.11
C PHE A 257 11.13 13.47 -6.00
N GLY A 258 11.60 12.73 -7.00
CA GLY A 258 12.64 13.18 -7.92
C GLY A 258 13.20 12.06 -8.78
N ASN A 259 14.36 12.29 -9.36
CA ASN A 259 15.12 11.30 -10.11
C ASN A 259 15.72 10.27 -9.12
N PHE A 260 14.94 9.22 -8.85
CA PHE A 260 15.24 8.22 -7.84
C PHE A 260 16.08 7.08 -8.39
N THR A 261 17.14 6.74 -7.67
CA THR A 261 17.90 5.52 -7.88
C THR A 261 17.96 4.77 -6.56
N TYR A 262 17.49 3.51 -6.56
CA TYR A 262 17.50 2.71 -5.35
C TYR A 262 18.95 2.41 -4.91
N TRP A 263 19.21 2.56 -3.63
CA TRP A 263 20.55 2.42 -3.04
C TRP A 263 20.92 0.99 -2.61
N GLY A 264 19.93 0.07 -2.53
CA GLY A 264 20.12 -1.33 -2.14
C GLY A 264 20.33 -2.25 -3.34
N LYS A 265 20.20 -3.55 -3.11
CA LYS A 265 20.38 -4.62 -4.11
C LYS A 265 19.09 -5.17 -4.65
N ALA A 266 17.95 -4.91 -3.99
CA ALA A 266 16.64 -5.42 -4.39
C ALA A 266 16.27 -4.90 -5.79
N LYS A 267 15.70 -5.79 -6.61
CA LYS A 267 15.12 -5.41 -7.90
C LYS A 267 13.76 -4.73 -7.68
N PRO A 268 13.39 -3.75 -8.51
CA PRO A 268 12.08 -3.14 -8.42
C PRO A 268 10.98 -4.18 -8.69
N LEU A 269 9.99 -4.24 -7.80
CA LEU A 269 8.72 -4.89 -8.04
C LEU A 269 7.73 -3.80 -8.45
N VAL A 270 7.32 -3.84 -9.72
CA VAL A 270 6.32 -2.90 -10.23
C VAL A 270 4.94 -3.30 -9.69
N PHE A 271 4.20 -2.33 -9.21
CA PHE A 271 2.85 -2.53 -8.72
C PHE A 271 1.82 -1.75 -9.55
N ASP A 272 0.59 -2.24 -9.55
CA ASP A 272 -0.56 -1.48 -10.02
C ASP A 272 -1.02 -0.55 -8.89
N TYR A 273 -1.28 0.73 -9.20
CA TYR A 273 -1.83 1.67 -8.23
C TYR A 273 -3.34 1.73 -8.44
N LYS A 274 -4.09 1.03 -7.59
CA LYS A 274 -5.55 0.89 -7.71
C LYS A 274 -6.25 1.41 -6.47
N SER A 275 -7.32 2.17 -6.65
CA SER A 275 -8.10 2.75 -5.54
C SER A 275 -7.24 3.49 -4.51
N GLY A 276 -6.13 4.10 -4.95
CA GLY A 276 -5.20 4.82 -4.08
C GLY A 276 -4.20 3.94 -3.32
N LEU A 277 -4.07 2.66 -3.66
CA LEU A 277 -3.27 1.67 -2.94
C LEU A 277 -2.31 0.91 -3.88
N PRO A 278 -1.11 0.54 -3.41
CA PRO A 278 -0.18 -0.31 -4.17
C PRO A 278 -0.66 -1.77 -4.17
N VAL A 279 -0.80 -2.35 -5.36
CA VAL A 279 -1.25 -3.72 -5.58
C VAL A 279 -0.18 -4.51 -6.33
N VAL A 280 0.37 -5.53 -5.68
CA VAL A 280 1.46 -6.36 -6.21
C VAL A 280 0.95 -7.69 -6.73
N LYS A 281 1.59 -8.22 -7.77
CA LYS A 281 1.29 -9.56 -8.28
C LYS A 281 2.14 -10.62 -7.58
N MET A 282 1.52 -11.74 -7.27
CA MET A 282 2.18 -12.91 -6.69
C MET A 282 1.54 -14.22 -7.12
N ASN A 283 2.28 -15.32 -7.00
CA ASN A 283 1.80 -16.67 -7.28
C ASN A 283 1.62 -17.44 -5.98
N LEU A 284 0.46 -18.06 -5.82
CA LEU A 284 0.10 -18.93 -4.71
C LEU A 284 0.10 -20.38 -5.19
N THR A 285 0.84 -21.26 -4.52
CA THR A 285 0.86 -22.69 -4.83
C THR A 285 0.23 -23.49 -3.67
N PHE A 286 -0.78 -24.28 -3.99
CA PHE A 286 -1.57 -25.10 -3.05
C PHE A 286 -1.07 -26.56 -3.01
N GLU A 287 -1.55 -27.36 -2.05
CA GLU A 287 -1.15 -28.75 -1.83
C GLU A 287 -1.42 -29.67 -3.04
N ASP A 288 -2.49 -29.43 -3.76
CA ASP A 288 -2.83 -30.12 -5.00
C ASP A 288 -1.96 -29.70 -6.21
N LYS A 289 -0.89 -28.93 -5.95
CA LYS A 289 0.02 -28.33 -6.95
C LYS A 289 -0.63 -27.28 -7.84
N LYS A 290 -1.85 -26.88 -7.55
CA LYS A 290 -2.49 -25.75 -8.22
C LYS A 290 -1.72 -24.47 -7.92
N THR A 291 -1.37 -23.73 -8.96
CA THR A 291 -0.75 -22.41 -8.84
C THR A 291 -1.67 -21.37 -9.44
N VAL A 292 -1.93 -20.30 -8.68
CA VAL A 292 -2.83 -19.21 -9.10
C VAL A 292 -2.09 -17.89 -8.92
N GLU A 293 -2.05 -17.09 -9.99
CA GLU A 293 -1.60 -15.70 -9.91
C GLU A 293 -2.73 -14.83 -9.39
N GLY A 294 -2.43 -13.96 -8.45
CA GLY A 294 -3.35 -12.96 -7.93
C GLY A 294 -2.67 -11.61 -7.71
N SER A 295 -3.51 -10.58 -7.55
CA SER A 295 -3.12 -9.19 -7.31
C SER A 295 -3.50 -8.80 -5.88
N PHE A 296 -2.52 -8.50 -5.04
CA PHE A 296 -2.71 -8.30 -3.60
C PHE A 296 -2.30 -6.89 -3.17
N THR A 297 -3.13 -6.24 -2.37
CA THR A 297 -2.77 -4.97 -1.75
C THR A 297 -1.55 -5.16 -0.85
N PHE A 298 -0.56 -4.29 -0.96
CA PHE A 298 0.60 -4.26 -0.06
C PHE A 298 0.18 -3.55 1.23
N ASP A 299 -0.08 -4.29 2.30
CA ASP A 299 -0.89 -3.85 3.43
C ASP A 299 -0.20 -4.07 4.77
N THR A 300 0.47 -3.02 5.28
CA THR A 300 1.14 -3.05 6.59
C THR A 300 0.17 -2.96 7.78
N GLY A 301 -1.11 -2.64 7.53
CA GLY A 301 -2.17 -2.63 8.55
C GLY A 301 -2.81 -4.00 8.80
N ALA A 302 -2.52 -4.99 7.96
CA ALA A 302 -3.13 -6.32 8.01
C ALA A 302 -2.26 -7.31 8.81
N GLY A 303 -2.74 -7.76 9.97
CA GLY A 303 -2.01 -8.61 10.93
C GLY A 303 -1.95 -10.10 10.56
N TYR A 304 -1.65 -10.47 9.33
CA TYR A 304 -1.49 -11.84 8.81
C TYR A 304 -0.41 -11.90 7.73
N ASP A 305 -0.08 -13.12 7.23
CA ASP A 305 0.77 -13.27 6.03
C ASP A 305 -0.02 -12.88 4.77
N LEU A 306 -1.17 -13.56 4.54
CA LEU A 306 -2.03 -13.36 3.38
C LEU A 306 -3.52 -13.51 3.73
N ILE A 307 -4.36 -12.74 3.04
CA ILE A 307 -5.79 -13.02 2.90
C ILE A 307 -6.18 -12.98 1.42
N ALA A 308 -6.90 -14.01 0.95
CA ALA A 308 -7.57 -14.00 -0.34
C ALA A 308 -9.02 -13.59 -0.14
N TYR A 309 -9.48 -12.58 -0.88
CA TYR A 309 -10.83 -12.07 -0.76
C TYR A 309 -11.86 -13.01 -1.39
N GLY A 310 -13.10 -12.94 -0.90
CA GLY A 310 -14.19 -13.83 -1.30
C GLY A 310 -14.38 -13.98 -2.81
N PRO A 311 -14.40 -12.92 -3.62
CA PRO A 311 -14.50 -13.03 -5.08
C PRO A 311 -13.37 -13.84 -5.72
N PHE A 312 -12.13 -13.65 -5.27
CA PHE A 312 -10.96 -14.39 -5.79
C PHE A 312 -10.97 -15.86 -5.33
N ASN A 313 -11.30 -16.10 -4.04
CA ASN A 313 -11.46 -17.44 -3.49
C ASN A 313 -12.51 -18.23 -4.30
N HIS A 314 -13.69 -17.67 -4.50
CA HIS A 314 -14.79 -18.29 -5.24
C HIS A 314 -14.42 -18.56 -6.72
N LYS A 315 -13.92 -17.54 -7.41
CA LYS A 315 -13.51 -17.66 -8.84
C LYS A 315 -12.52 -18.77 -9.07
N ASN A 316 -11.59 -18.95 -8.15
CA ASN A 316 -10.50 -19.93 -8.28
C ASN A 316 -10.77 -21.23 -7.50
N ASN A 317 -11.89 -21.36 -6.80
CA ASN A 317 -12.20 -22.51 -5.94
C ASN A 317 -11.02 -22.88 -5.01
N LEU A 318 -10.48 -21.86 -4.29
CA LEU A 318 -9.27 -22.03 -3.50
C LEU A 318 -9.51 -22.85 -2.24
N GLU A 319 -10.70 -22.79 -1.66
CA GLU A 319 -11.06 -23.52 -0.46
C GLU A 319 -10.99 -25.03 -0.67
N ALA A 320 -11.32 -25.53 -1.86
CA ALA A 320 -11.18 -26.94 -2.22
C ALA A 320 -9.72 -27.41 -2.29
N SER A 321 -8.78 -26.49 -2.53
CA SER A 321 -7.34 -26.75 -2.60
C SER A 321 -6.60 -26.49 -1.31
N LEU A 322 -7.27 -25.89 -0.29
CA LEU A 322 -6.67 -25.57 1.00
C LEU A 322 -6.97 -26.68 2.02
N LYS A 323 -5.93 -27.20 2.67
CA LYS A 323 -6.11 -27.97 3.89
C LYS A 323 -6.50 -27.00 5.02
N THR A 324 -7.81 -26.87 5.27
CA THR A 324 -8.32 -26.01 6.34
C THR A 324 -7.82 -26.45 7.71
N GLU A 325 -7.15 -25.56 8.43
CA GLU A 325 -6.68 -25.78 9.79
C GLU A 325 -7.60 -25.09 10.82
N TYR A 326 -8.24 -23.97 10.45
CA TYR A 326 -9.14 -23.20 11.34
C TYR A 326 -10.21 -22.44 10.60
N THR A 327 -11.24 -22.05 11.33
CA THR A 327 -12.26 -21.08 10.90
C THR A 327 -12.28 -19.94 11.91
N SER A 328 -12.44 -18.70 11.43
CA SER A 328 -12.42 -17.52 12.28
C SER A 328 -13.21 -16.38 11.63
N VAL A 329 -13.19 -15.22 12.26
CA VAL A 329 -13.76 -13.97 11.75
C VAL A 329 -12.65 -12.95 11.57
N ASN A 330 -12.60 -12.34 10.39
CA ASN A 330 -11.75 -11.20 10.12
C ASN A 330 -12.52 -9.89 10.37
N TYR A 331 -11.85 -8.92 10.97
CA TYR A 331 -12.40 -7.60 11.27
C TYR A 331 -11.71 -6.54 10.41
N SER A 332 -12.50 -5.72 9.73
CA SER A 332 -12.02 -4.56 8.97
C SER A 332 -12.89 -3.36 9.25
N LEU A 333 -12.36 -2.39 10.00
CA LEU A 333 -13.01 -1.10 10.30
C LEU A 333 -14.52 -1.22 10.64
N GLY A 334 -14.86 -2.17 11.51
CA GLY A 334 -16.24 -2.40 11.99
C GLY A 334 -17.05 -3.42 11.20
N LYS A 335 -16.53 -3.96 10.09
CA LYS A 335 -17.16 -5.06 9.36
C LYS A 335 -16.51 -6.39 9.71
N GLN A 336 -17.34 -7.43 9.85
CA GLN A 336 -16.92 -8.81 10.10
C GLN A 336 -17.11 -9.65 8.84
N THR A 337 -16.14 -10.53 8.56
CA THR A 337 -16.24 -11.51 7.48
C THR A 337 -15.70 -12.84 7.96
N LYS A 338 -16.38 -13.94 7.62
CA LYS A 338 -15.88 -15.27 7.94
C LYS A 338 -14.68 -15.62 7.07
N ILE A 339 -13.75 -16.33 7.65
CA ILE A 339 -12.55 -16.82 6.99
C ILE A 339 -12.31 -18.29 7.36
N VAL A 340 -11.76 -19.04 6.44
CA VAL A 340 -11.09 -20.32 6.69
C VAL A 340 -9.59 -20.14 6.45
N GLY A 341 -8.78 -20.73 7.30
CA GLY A 341 -7.33 -20.55 7.23
C GLY A 341 -6.57 -21.86 7.25
N GLY A 342 -5.37 -21.82 6.69
CA GLY A 342 -4.43 -22.93 6.63
C GLY A 342 -3.09 -22.48 6.06
N ALA A 343 -2.15 -23.42 5.93
CA ALA A 343 -0.87 -23.17 5.28
C ALA A 343 -0.90 -23.61 3.82
N ILE A 344 -0.20 -22.88 2.95
CA ILE A 344 0.05 -23.26 1.56
C ILE A 344 1.54 -23.52 1.34
N PRO A 345 1.91 -24.47 0.46
CA PRO A 345 3.29 -24.87 0.24
C PRO A 345 4.23 -23.74 -0.19
N ASN A 346 3.76 -22.80 -1.00
CA ASN A 346 4.62 -21.71 -1.49
C ASN A 346 3.87 -20.47 -1.91
N VAL A 347 4.49 -19.32 -1.64
CA VAL A 347 4.15 -18.02 -2.20
C VAL A 347 5.37 -17.47 -2.93
N ALA A 348 5.20 -17.03 -4.17
CA ALA A 348 6.29 -16.44 -4.95
C ALA A 348 6.03 -14.96 -5.22
N ILE A 349 6.96 -14.09 -4.79
CA ILE A 349 6.91 -12.63 -4.97
C ILE A 349 8.26 -12.16 -5.50
N ASN A 350 8.28 -11.50 -6.65
CA ASN A 350 9.49 -10.89 -7.23
C ASN A 350 10.70 -11.83 -7.28
N GLY A 351 10.47 -13.11 -7.61
CA GLY A 351 11.51 -14.14 -7.67
C GLY A 351 11.95 -14.74 -6.33
N ASN A 352 11.41 -14.26 -5.21
CA ASN A 352 11.57 -14.89 -3.90
C ASN A 352 10.47 -15.90 -3.66
N ASN A 353 10.81 -17.05 -3.07
CA ASN A 353 9.90 -18.12 -2.70
C ASN A 353 9.80 -18.21 -1.18
N PHE A 354 8.57 -18.29 -0.68
CA PHE A 354 8.26 -18.40 0.74
C PHE A 354 7.49 -19.69 0.99
N PRO A 355 8.14 -20.69 1.57
CA PRO A 355 7.47 -21.95 1.88
C PRO A 355 6.58 -21.83 3.12
N ASN A 356 5.53 -22.66 3.15
CA ASN A 356 4.64 -22.82 4.30
C ASN A 356 4.04 -21.52 4.82
N ILE A 357 3.49 -20.70 3.91
CA ILE A 357 2.86 -19.42 4.24
C ILE A 357 1.42 -19.67 4.70
N THR A 358 1.02 -18.99 5.78
CA THR A 358 -0.38 -19.00 6.22
C THR A 358 -1.24 -18.12 5.30
N ILE A 359 -2.40 -18.66 4.92
CA ILE A 359 -3.39 -17.92 4.15
C ILE A 359 -4.77 -18.02 4.82
N ALA A 360 -5.49 -16.92 4.83
CA ALA A 360 -6.90 -16.87 5.16
C ALA A 360 -7.72 -16.69 3.85
N LEU A 361 -8.71 -17.53 3.65
CA LEU A 361 -9.66 -17.42 2.54
C LEU A 361 -10.95 -16.84 3.07
N GLN A 362 -11.33 -15.67 2.56
CA GLN A 362 -12.60 -15.03 2.93
C GLN A 362 -13.78 -15.73 2.27
N GLU A 363 -14.88 -15.87 3.02
CA GLU A 363 -16.15 -16.35 2.50
C GLU A 363 -16.65 -15.45 1.36
N TYR A 364 -17.19 -16.05 0.32
CA TYR A 364 -17.80 -15.34 -0.80
C TYR A 364 -19.21 -14.84 -0.44
N ASP A 365 -19.50 -13.59 -0.70
CA ASP A 365 -20.80 -12.97 -0.55
C ASP A 365 -21.30 -12.46 -1.90
N GLU A 366 -22.30 -13.11 -2.47
CA GLU A 366 -22.89 -12.73 -3.76
C GLU A 366 -23.46 -11.31 -3.75
N ALA A 367 -24.01 -10.85 -2.61
CA ALA A 367 -24.58 -9.52 -2.48
C ALA A 367 -23.51 -8.41 -2.57
N ASN A 368 -22.24 -8.75 -2.26
CA ASN A 368 -21.10 -7.83 -2.26
C ASN A 368 -19.97 -8.25 -3.20
N LYS A 369 -20.24 -9.01 -4.25
CA LYS A 369 -19.21 -9.58 -5.14
C LYS A 369 -18.28 -8.58 -5.82
N ASN A 370 -18.68 -7.32 -5.96
CA ASN A 370 -17.94 -6.29 -6.69
C ASN A 370 -17.20 -5.29 -5.77
N TRP A 371 -17.10 -5.54 -4.48
CA TRP A 371 -16.45 -4.60 -3.55
C TRP A 371 -14.92 -4.56 -3.69
N ALA A 372 -14.31 -5.68 -4.09
CA ALA A 372 -12.87 -5.84 -4.09
C ALA A 372 -12.24 -5.33 -5.41
N PHE A 373 -11.25 -4.45 -5.29
CA PHE A 373 -10.43 -3.96 -6.40
C PHE A 373 -9.13 -4.77 -6.57
N ALA A 374 -8.82 -5.64 -5.62
CA ALA A 374 -7.70 -6.57 -5.59
C ALA A 374 -8.20 -7.98 -5.24
N ASP A 375 -7.38 -8.98 -5.46
CA ASP A 375 -7.68 -10.39 -5.17
C ASP A 375 -7.50 -10.74 -3.69
N GLY A 376 -6.79 -9.88 -2.96
CA GLY A 376 -6.51 -10.07 -1.54
C GLY A 376 -5.60 -9.01 -0.98
N SER A 377 -4.98 -9.30 0.17
CA SER A 377 -4.05 -8.44 0.86
C SER A 377 -2.82 -9.23 1.30
N LEU A 378 -1.63 -8.71 1.01
CA LEU A 378 -0.34 -9.15 1.53
C LEU A 378 -0.10 -8.42 2.84
N GLY A 379 -0.09 -9.15 3.94
CA GLY A 379 -0.07 -8.57 5.28
C GLY A 379 1.32 -8.38 5.87
N ILE A 380 1.34 -7.73 7.04
CA ILE A 380 2.57 -7.31 7.72
C ILE A 380 3.46 -8.49 8.13
N ASP A 381 2.92 -9.66 8.39
CA ASP A 381 3.70 -10.83 8.81
C ASP A 381 4.67 -11.31 7.73
N LEU A 382 4.28 -11.18 6.46
CA LEU A 382 5.18 -11.47 5.36
C LEU A 382 5.98 -10.22 4.94
N ILE A 383 5.36 -9.03 4.96
CA ILE A 383 6.04 -7.76 4.61
C ILE A 383 7.23 -7.49 5.52
N ARG A 384 7.12 -7.68 6.84
CA ARG A 384 8.18 -7.39 7.82
C ARG A 384 9.42 -8.28 7.71
N ARG A 385 9.41 -9.26 6.79
CA ARG A 385 10.62 -10.04 6.45
C ARG A 385 11.56 -9.25 5.55
N PHE A 386 11.15 -8.06 5.13
CA PHE A 386 11.90 -7.14 4.29
C PHE A 386 11.99 -5.76 4.93
N ASN A 387 13.11 -5.10 4.73
CA ASN A 387 13.13 -3.65 4.68
C ASN A 387 12.59 -3.25 3.31
N PHE A 388 11.67 -2.30 3.24
CA PHE A 388 11.06 -1.96 1.96
C PHE A 388 11.08 -0.47 1.65
N THR A 389 11.13 -0.14 0.37
CA THR A 389 11.01 1.25 -0.10
C THR A 389 9.93 1.33 -1.16
N ILE A 390 8.92 2.17 -0.93
CA ILE A 390 7.82 2.43 -1.87
C ILE A 390 8.04 3.78 -2.54
N ASN A 391 8.02 3.79 -3.87
CA ASN A 391 7.99 5.00 -4.69
C ASN A 391 6.72 5.02 -5.54
N LEU A 392 5.73 5.82 -5.15
CA LEU A 392 4.48 5.94 -5.90
C LEU A 392 4.68 6.61 -7.27
N LEU A 393 5.70 7.48 -7.40
CA LEU A 393 5.95 8.17 -8.66
C LEU A 393 6.35 7.17 -9.77
N ASP A 394 7.20 6.20 -9.42
CA ASP A 394 7.68 5.15 -10.33
C ASP A 394 6.83 3.88 -10.26
N LYS A 395 5.84 3.83 -9.37
CA LYS A 395 5.00 2.64 -9.09
C LYS A 395 5.83 1.40 -8.78
N THR A 396 6.84 1.56 -7.93
CA THR A 396 7.76 0.50 -7.56
C THR A 396 7.84 0.32 -6.04
N VAL A 397 7.99 -0.93 -5.63
CA VAL A 397 8.44 -1.29 -4.29
C VAL A 397 9.71 -2.11 -4.38
N TYR A 398 10.66 -1.83 -3.50
CA TYR A 398 11.90 -2.57 -3.34
C TYR A 398 11.83 -3.35 -2.04
N LEU A 399 12.08 -4.66 -2.11
CA LEU A 399 12.00 -5.58 -0.97
C LEU A 399 13.39 -6.13 -0.68
N GLU A 400 14.08 -5.53 0.28
CA GLU A 400 15.42 -5.96 0.70
C GLU A 400 15.29 -6.94 1.88
N PRO A 401 15.72 -8.21 1.76
CA PRO A 401 15.69 -9.16 2.86
C PRO A 401 16.37 -8.60 4.13
N ASN A 402 15.68 -8.67 5.26
CA ASN A 402 16.19 -8.24 6.56
C ASN A 402 16.50 -9.43 7.49
N LYS A 403 16.81 -9.16 8.76
CA LYS A 403 17.11 -10.19 9.77
C LYS A 403 16.01 -11.24 9.92
N SER A 404 14.76 -10.84 9.71
CA SER A 404 13.58 -11.70 9.83
C SER A 404 13.23 -12.47 8.53
N PHE A 405 14.00 -12.33 7.45
CA PHE A 405 13.68 -12.92 6.15
C PHE A 405 13.43 -14.42 6.20
N LYS A 406 14.23 -15.15 6.99
CA LYS A 406 14.13 -16.60 7.15
C LYS A 406 13.20 -17.03 8.29
N LYS A 407 12.47 -16.10 8.90
CA LYS A 407 11.56 -16.41 10.00
C LYS A 407 10.49 -17.39 9.53
N ALA A 408 10.21 -18.42 10.36
CA ALA A 408 9.12 -19.36 10.11
C ALA A 408 7.78 -18.63 10.12
N SER A 409 6.82 -19.15 9.37
CA SER A 409 5.44 -18.65 9.41
C SER A 409 4.78 -19.04 10.74
N SER A 410 3.70 -18.31 11.07
CA SER A 410 2.90 -18.59 12.27
C SER A 410 2.37 -20.04 12.25
N ILE A 411 2.25 -20.64 13.42
CA ILE A 411 1.75 -22.00 13.62
C ILE A 411 0.32 -21.91 14.13
N TYR A 412 -0.64 -22.51 13.43
CA TYR A 412 -1.94 -22.77 14.00
C TYR A 412 -1.92 -24.10 14.75
N LEU A 413 -2.36 -24.10 16.01
CA LEU A 413 -2.49 -25.30 16.83
C LEU A 413 -3.53 -25.11 17.92
N ALA A 414 -4.53 -26.03 17.97
CA ALA A 414 -5.51 -26.11 19.05
C ALA A 414 -6.16 -24.76 19.44
N GLY A 415 -6.65 -23.99 18.45
CA GLY A 415 -7.33 -22.72 18.71
C GLY A 415 -6.39 -21.52 18.92
N LEU A 416 -5.07 -21.70 18.85
CA LEU A 416 -4.06 -20.67 18.98
C LEU A 416 -3.31 -20.46 17.66
N ILE A 417 -2.98 -19.21 17.35
CA ILE A 417 -1.92 -18.86 16.41
C ILE A 417 -0.68 -18.51 17.23
N LEU A 418 0.39 -19.23 16.98
CA LEU A 418 1.67 -19.09 17.65
C LEU A 418 2.70 -18.55 16.67
N ASP A 419 3.65 -17.74 17.17
CA ASP A 419 4.71 -17.17 16.35
C ASP A 419 6.03 -17.14 17.13
N PHE A 420 7.16 -17.38 16.45
CA PHE A 420 8.46 -17.23 17.06
C PHE A 420 8.89 -15.75 17.01
N ASP A 421 9.38 -15.23 18.15
CA ASP A 421 10.02 -13.92 18.19
C ASP A 421 11.47 -13.97 17.64
N GLU A 422 12.17 -12.83 17.68
CA GLU A 422 13.58 -12.75 17.23
C GLU A 422 14.55 -13.55 18.10
N ASN A 423 14.17 -13.85 19.34
CA ASN A 423 14.93 -14.66 20.30
C ASN A 423 14.53 -16.14 20.27
N GLN A 424 13.73 -16.54 19.27
CA GLN A 424 13.18 -17.90 19.12
C GLN A 424 12.28 -18.35 20.28
N ASN A 425 11.67 -17.40 21.00
CA ASN A 425 10.60 -17.74 21.91
C ASN A 425 9.31 -17.93 21.12
N LEU A 426 8.54 -18.96 21.44
CA LEU A 426 7.22 -19.22 20.87
C LEU A 426 6.17 -18.43 21.66
N LEU A 427 5.50 -17.51 21.03
CA LEU A 427 4.52 -16.61 21.66
C LEU A 427 3.12 -16.86 21.14
N VAL A 428 2.13 -16.68 21.99
CA VAL A 428 0.72 -16.64 21.57
C VAL A 428 0.47 -15.32 20.83
N LYS A 429 0.27 -15.42 19.53
CA LYS A 429 0.01 -14.28 18.66
C LYS A 429 -1.47 -13.92 18.58
N ARG A 430 -2.33 -14.95 18.55
CA ARG A 430 -3.79 -14.78 18.49
C ARG A 430 -4.50 -15.99 19.10
N ILE A 431 -5.65 -15.73 19.72
CA ILE A 431 -6.57 -16.74 20.19
C ILE A 431 -7.73 -16.77 19.21
N ILE A 432 -7.90 -17.91 18.52
CA ILE A 432 -8.93 -18.09 17.49
C ILE A 432 -10.22 -18.62 18.11
N ASP A 433 -10.09 -19.66 18.96
CA ASP A 433 -11.22 -20.25 19.67
C ASP A 433 -11.48 -19.49 20.98
N GLN A 434 -12.27 -18.43 20.89
CA GLN A 434 -12.66 -17.59 22.03
C GLN A 434 -13.75 -18.21 22.92
N GLU A 435 -14.35 -19.30 22.48
CA GLU A 435 -15.38 -20.02 23.29
C GLU A 435 -14.75 -21.04 24.25
N ASN A 436 -13.52 -21.46 24.00
CA ASN A 436 -12.81 -22.40 24.85
C ASN A 436 -12.41 -21.77 26.19
N GLU A 437 -12.92 -22.30 27.29
CA GLU A 437 -12.74 -21.75 28.65
C GLU A 437 -11.26 -21.75 29.11
N ASP A 438 -10.45 -22.70 28.65
CA ASP A 438 -9.03 -22.73 28.99
C ASP A 438 -8.26 -21.67 28.20
N LEU A 439 -8.63 -21.44 26.94
CA LEU A 439 -8.01 -20.38 26.13
C LEU A 439 -8.39 -18.96 26.61
N LYS A 440 -9.52 -18.76 27.25
CA LYS A 440 -9.87 -17.48 27.90
C LYS A 440 -8.88 -17.05 28.99
N LYS A 441 -8.14 -18.00 29.57
CA LYS A 441 -7.10 -17.74 30.58
C LYS A 441 -5.77 -17.28 29.95
N VAL A 442 -5.59 -17.53 28.65
CA VAL A 442 -4.35 -17.22 27.92
C VAL A 442 -4.38 -15.77 27.44
N LYS A 443 -3.25 -15.09 27.49
CA LYS A 443 -3.10 -13.73 26.95
C LYS A 443 -2.28 -13.74 25.66
N VAL A 444 -2.62 -12.87 24.74
CA VAL A 444 -1.75 -12.57 23.59
C VAL A 444 -0.40 -12.05 24.12
N GLY A 445 0.69 -12.52 23.54
CA GLY A 445 2.06 -12.25 24.00
C GLY A 445 2.58 -13.24 25.07
N ALA A 446 1.74 -14.13 25.60
CA ALA A 446 2.20 -15.17 26.52
C ALA A 446 3.20 -16.12 25.84
N LYS A 447 4.23 -16.56 26.57
CA LYS A 447 5.27 -17.42 26.06
C LYS A 447 4.89 -18.91 26.24
N VAL A 448 4.90 -19.65 25.16
CA VAL A 448 4.73 -21.11 25.18
C VAL A 448 6.11 -21.72 25.30
N THR A 449 6.33 -22.49 26.36
CA THR A 449 7.63 -23.11 26.62
C THR A 449 7.67 -24.58 26.20
N GLN A 450 6.52 -25.25 26.23
CA GLN A 450 6.40 -26.67 25.87
C GLN A 450 5.02 -26.96 25.28
N ILE A 451 4.94 -27.87 24.32
CA ILE A 451 3.70 -28.47 23.80
C ILE A 451 3.87 -29.99 23.73
N ASN A 452 3.08 -30.73 24.50
CA ASN A 452 3.25 -32.17 24.73
C ASN A 452 4.71 -32.46 25.15
N ASP A 453 5.40 -33.36 24.43
CA ASP A 453 6.79 -33.74 24.70
C ASP A 453 7.83 -32.83 24.02
N PHE A 454 7.40 -31.81 23.27
CA PHE A 454 8.29 -30.90 22.53
C PHE A 454 8.54 -29.62 23.30
N GLU A 455 9.80 -29.27 23.54
CA GLU A 455 10.12 -27.87 23.88
C GLU A 455 9.79 -26.94 22.71
N ALA A 456 9.41 -25.71 23.02
CA ALA A 456 9.00 -24.75 21.97
C ALA A 456 10.02 -24.63 20.83
N LYS A 457 11.32 -24.60 21.15
CA LYS A 457 12.40 -24.51 20.15
C LYS A 457 12.49 -25.72 19.21
N ASP A 458 12.04 -26.92 19.66
CA ASP A 458 12.05 -28.11 18.83
C ASP A 458 11.07 -28.01 17.66
N LEU A 459 10.07 -27.15 17.78
CA LEU A 459 9.06 -26.90 16.76
C LEU A 459 9.54 -25.99 15.59
N LEU A 460 10.76 -25.45 15.69
CA LEU A 460 11.46 -24.88 14.54
C LEU A 460 11.83 -25.96 13.52
N ASN A 461 11.92 -27.20 13.93
CA ASN A 461 12.07 -28.35 13.05
C ASN A 461 10.70 -28.72 12.44
N SER A 462 10.60 -28.67 11.11
CA SER A 462 9.36 -28.94 10.37
C SER A 462 8.82 -30.36 10.58
N GLU A 463 9.67 -31.37 10.83
CA GLU A 463 9.24 -32.76 11.10
C GLU A 463 8.60 -32.88 12.49
N ASN A 464 9.17 -32.22 13.49
CA ASN A 464 8.61 -32.20 14.85
C ASN A 464 7.25 -31.47 14.85
N LEU A 465 7.17 -30.30 14.16
CA LEU A 465 5.92 -29.57 14.02
C LEU A 465 4.86 -30.44 13.30
N LYS A 466 5.26 -31.15 12.23
CA LYS A 466 4.36 -32.03 11.50
C LYS A 466 3.86 -33.15 12.41
N LYS A 467 4.74 -33.84 13.16
CA LYS A 467 4.37 -34.86 14.13
C LYS A 467 3.37 -34.34 15.16
N LEU A 468 3.64 -33.15 15.72
CA LEU A 468 2.76 -32.51 16.69
C LEU A 468 1.37 -32.20 16.09
N LYS A 469 1.29 -31.70 14.86
CA LYS A 469 0.03 -31.41 14.15
C LYS A 469 -0.76 -32.70 13.82
N GLU A 470 -0.10 -33.78 13.49
CA GLU A 470 -0.72 -35.06 13.12
C GLU A 470 -1.23 -35.89 14.34
N THR A 471 -0.74 -35.61 15.53
CA THR A 471 -1.23 -36.24 16.76
C THR A 471 -2.70 -35.90 17.01
N LYS A 472 -3.57 -36.88 17.15
CA LYS A 472 -5.01 -36.72 17.38
C LYS A 472 -5.38 -36.43 18.83
N GLU A 473 -4.44 -36.58 19.74
CA GLU A 473 -4.61 -36.34 21.18
C GLU A 473 -4.70 -34.82 21.45
N SER A 474 -5.29 -34.51 22.62
CA SER A 474 -5.28 -33.12 23.15
C SER A 474 -3.86 -32.57 23.20
N LYS A 475 -3.74 -31.27 23.07
CA LYS A 475 -2.45 -30.57 23.14
C LYS A 475 -2.28 -30.00 24.54
N ASP A 476 -1.26 -30.46 25.23
CA ASP A 476 -0.85 -29.94 26.53
C ASP A 476 0.16 -28.81 26.35
N PHE A 477 -0.23 -27.60 26.72
CA PHE A 477 0.63 -26.43 26.65
C PHE A 477 1.15 -26.06 28.05
N ILE A 478 2.43 -25.72 28.15
CA ILE A 478 3.00 -24.99 29.27
C ILE A 478 3.22 -23.53 28.81
N ILE A 479 2.51 -22.60 29.45
CA ILE A 479 2.45 -21.19 29.05
C ILE A 479 2.89 -20.32 30.22
N GLU A 480 3.81 -19.39 29.96
CA GLU A 480 4.29 -18.37 30.90
C GLU A 480 3.63 -17.02 30.61
N GLN A 481 3.03 -16.39 31.64
CA GLN A 481 2.39 -15.06 31.57
C GLN A 481 2.85 -14.22 32.74
N GLY A 482 3.80 -13.31 32.51
CA GLY A 482 4.51 -12.63 33.61
C GLY A 482 5.24 -13.64 34.48
N ASP A 483 5.04 -13.59 35.81
CA ASP A 483 5.67 -14.49 36.77
C ASP A 483 4.89 -15.81 37.00
N GLN A 484 3.83 -16.05 36.23
CA GLN A 484 2.99 -17.24 36.39
C GLN A 484 3.21 -18.22 35.23
N SER A 485 3.33 -19.50 35.58
CA SER A 485 3.31 -20.61 34.65
C SER A 485 1.99 -21.37 34.79
N MET A 486 1.35 -21.69 33.68
CA MET A 486 0.13 -22.49 33.67
C MET A 486 0.24 -23.64 32.69
N ARG A 487 -0.45 -24.72 32.99
CA ARG A 487 -0.67 -25.86 32.07
C ARG A 487 -2.12 -25.85 31.62
N ILE A 488 -2.34 -25.93 30.33
CA ILE A 488 -3.66 -26.06 29.72
C ILE A 488 -3.67 -27.23 28.75
N SER A 489 -4.79 -27.97 28.69
CA SER A 489 -4.97 -29.12 27.80
C SER A 489 -6.17 -28.84 26.89
N ILE A 490 -5.95 -28.81 25.57
CA ILE A 490 -6.93 -28.40 24.57
C ILE A 490 -7.13 -29.52 23.55
#